data_04280320741215957f5797de0546d901
#
_entry.id   04280320741215957f5797de0546d901
#
_cell.length_a   1.000
_cell.length_b   1.000
_cell.length_c   1.000
_cell.angle_alpha   90.00
_cell.angle_beta   90.00
_cell.angle_gamma   90.00
#
_symmetry.space_group_name_H-M   'P 1'
#
loop_
_entity.id
_entity.type
_entity.pdbx_description
1 polymer ?
#
loop_
_entity_poly.entity_id
_entity_poly.type
_entity_poly.pdbx_seq_one_letter_code
_entity_poly.pdbx_strand_id
1 'polypeptide(L)'
;MVAGSALTGCEYTYDEGWRPAENAPAATAVTEPGPRTELWRNDPVSEAEMEGWLTESQVGTGLQVGHREFGLLRAEEIRTGATAPLPAGTYVLALVCRSQRRVDFKVRNEEFTMVDLSLRCGSRHDSVVYLSTETVLHFQVEAQSAANFAYRLSRL
;
A
#
# COMPACT_ATOMS: atom_id res chain seq x y z
N MET A 1 28.54 -11.60 51.52
CA MET A 1 27.56 -10.50 51.45
C MET A 1 26.83 -10.58 50.11
N VAL A 2 25.60 -11.05 50.10
CA VAL A 2 24.78 -11.19 48.91
C VAL A 2 23.75 -10.07 48.94
N ALA A 3 23.85 -9.13 48.01
CA ALA A 3 22.89 -8.04 47.84
C ALA A 3 21.73 -8.53 46.95
N GLY A 4 20.55 -8.73 47.54
CA GLY A 4 19.35 -9.06 46.82
C GLY A 4 18.68 -7.80 46.24
N SER A 5 18.52 -7.76 44.92
CA SER A 5 17.73 -6.72 44.23
C SER A 5 16.25 -7.08 44.32
N ALA A 6 15.47 -6.27 44.99
CA ALA A 6 14.01 -6.38 45.05
C ALA A 6 13.43 -5.82 43.73
N LEU A 7 12.74 -6.66 42.99
CA LEU A 7 11.89 -6.26 41.87
C LEU A 7 10.56 -5.73 42.41
N THR A 8 10.34 -4.41 42.38
CA THR A 8 9.04 -3.80 42.65
C THR A 8 8.14 -4.01 41.43
N GLY A 9 7.25 -5.01 41.53
CA GLY A 9 6.16 -5.19 40.58
C GLY A 9 5.14 -4.06 40.74
N CYS A 10 4.69 -3.45 39.66
CA CYS A 10 3.54 -2.55 39.63
C CYS A 10 2.29 -3.39 39.93
N GLU A 11 1.79 -3.27 41.16
CA GLU A 11 0.52 -3.84 41.57
C GLU A 11 -0.60 -2.99 40.95
N TYR A 12 -1.32 -3.57 39.99
CA TYR A 12 -2.51 -2.94 39.40
C TYR A 12 -3.66 -3.16 40.39
N THR A 13 -4.00 -2.14 41.15
CA THR A 13 -5.20 -2.14 41.98
C THR A 13 -6.42 -2.01 41.07
N TYR A 14 -7.16 -3.07 40.93
CA TYR A 14 -8.51 -3.07 40.35
C TYR A 14 -9.42 -2.23 41.23
N ASP A 15 -9.88 -1.10 40.70
CA ASP A 15 -10.83 -0.24 41.41
C ASP A 15 -12.22 -0.92 41.34
N GLU A 16 -12.62 -1.59 42.44
CA GLU A 16 -13.92 -2.26 42.60
C GLU A 16 -15.10 -1.27 42.72
N GLY A 17 -14.88 0.01 42.43
CA GLY A 17 -15.87 1.09 42.55
C GLY A 17 -16.78 1.31 41.36
N TRP A 18 -16.58 0.65 40.22
CA TRP A 18 -17.40 0.88 39.03
C TRP A 18 -18.73 0.11 39.13
N ARG A 19 -19.76 0.76 39.67
CA ARG A 19 -21.14 0.28 39.55
C ARG A 19 -21.78 0.98 38.35
N PRO A 20 -22.40 0.23 37.39
CA PRO A 20 -23.19 0.86 36.33
C PRO A 20 -24.32 1.68 36.99
N ALA A 21 -24.50 2.91 36.60
CA ALA A 21 -25.62 3.74 37.06
C ALA A 21 -26.93 3.04 36.67
N GLU A 22 -27.75 2.72 37.66
CA GLU A 22 -29.04 2.02 37.48
C GLU A 22 -30.08 2.82 36.66
N ASN A 23 -29.73 4.00 36.18
CA ASN A 23 -30.57 4.86 35.33
C ASN A 23 -29.84 5.30 34.03
N ALA A 24 -28.96 4.47 33.47
CA ALA A 24 -28.52 4.73 32.12
C ALA A 24 -29.74 4.58 31.16
N PRO A 25 -30.08 5.60 30.38
CA PRO A 25 -31.08 5.43 29.34
C PRO A 25 -30.69 4.24 28.48
N ALA A 26 -31.64 3.36 28.21
CA ALA A 26 -31.42 2.17 27.39
C ALA A 26 -30.54 2.55 26.20
N ALA A 27 -29.37 1.91 26.12
CA ALA A 27 -28.46 2.12 25.00
C ALA A 27 -29.29 1.94 23.74
N THR A 28 -29.47 3.02 23.01
CA THR A 28 -30.02 2.94 21.64
C THR A 28 -29.25 1.84 20.96
N ALA A 29 -29.97 0.82 20.49
CA ALA A 29 -29.39 -0.30 19.79
C ALA A 29 -28.40 0.29 18.76
N VAL A 30 -27.12 0.04 18.98
CA VAL A 30 -26.11 0.34 17.97
C VAL A 30 -26.53 -0.50 16.79
N THR A 31 -27.12 0.17 15.79
CA THR A 31 -27.44 -0.46 14.50
C THR A 31 -26.14 -1.12 14.07
N GLU A 32 -26.12 -2.44 14.06
CA GLU A 32 -24.99 -3.19 13.50
C GLU A 32 -24.60 -2.51 12.19
N PRO A 33 -23.31 -2.13 12.02
CA PRO A 33 -22.90 -1.60 10.73
C PRO A 33 -23.30 -2.65 9.70
N GLY A 34 -24.16 -2.28 8.80
CA GLY A 34 -24.65 -3.15 7.73
C GLY A 34 -23.46 -3.84 7.03
N PRO A 35 -23.68 -4.95 6.33
CA PRO A 35 -22.63 -5.74 5.75
C PRO A 35 -21.66 -4.81 5.03
N ARG A 36 -20.38 -4.89 5.40
CA ARG A 36 -19.33 -3.99 4.94
C ARG A 36 -19.33 -3.94 3.42
N THR A 37 -19.93 -2.91 2.87
CA THR A 37 -20.00 -2.60 1.44
C THR A 37 -18.62 -2.25 0.86
N GLU A 38 -17.54 -2.48 1.59
CA GLU A 38 -16.19 -2.07 1.20
C GLU A 38 -15.41 -3.14 0.43
N LEU A 39 -15.88 -4.40 0.44
CA LEU A 39 -15.18 -5.49 -0.28
C LEU A 39 -15.16 -5.25 -1.79
N TRP A 40 -16.22 -4.67 -2.37
CA TRP A 40 -16.29 -4.38 -3.80
C TRP A 40 -15.34 -3.25 -4.25
N ARG A 41 -14.88 -2.39 -3.33
CA ARG A 41 -13.91 -1.32 -3.66
C ARG A 41 -12.54 -1.85 -4.03
N ASN A 42 -12.26 -3.10 -3.69
CA ASN A 42 -11.00 -3.75 -4.00
C ASN A 42 -11.09 -4.71 -5.20
N ASP A 43 -12.29 -4.88 -5.78
CA ASP A 43 -12.41 -5.65 -7.00
C ASP A 43 -11.77 -4.90 -8.17
N PRO A 44 -11.06 -5.61 -9.04
CA PRO A 44 -10.45 -5.01 -10.21
C PRO A 44 -11.51 -4.34 -11.09
N VAL A 45 -11.19 -3.16 -11.61
CA VAL A 45 -12.00 -2.46 -12.61
C VAL A 45 -11.71 -2.97 -14.00
N SER A 46 -12.69 -2.86 -14.89
CA SER A 46 -12.53 -3.14 -16.32
C SER A 46 -11.62 -2.13 -17.01
N GLU A 47 -11.18 -2.42 -18.22
CA GLU A 47 -10.40 -1.49 -19.03
C GLU A 47 -11.14 -0.16 -19.28
N ALA A 48 -12.48 -0.21 -19.43
CA ALA A 48 -13.28 1.00 -19.63
C ALA A 48 -13.31 1.92 -18.39
N GLU A 49 -13.16 1.37 -17.20
CA GLU A 49 -13.17 2.10 -15.93
C GLU A 49 -11.77 2.50 -15.46
N MET A 50 -10.73 2.01 -16.15
CA MET A 50 -9.34 2.20 -15.77
C MET A 50 -8.94 3.66 -15.63
N GLU A 51 -9.34 4.52 -16.57
CA GLU A 51 -9.00 5.95 -16.53
C GLU A 51 -9.62 6.67 -15.32
N GLY A 52 -10.85 6.32 -14.97
CA GLY A 52 -11.50 6.84 -13.75
C GLY A 52 -10.71 6.45 -12.51
N TRP A 53 -10.36 5.18 -12.39
CA TRP A 53 -9.56 4.69 -11.27
C TRP A 53 -8.17 5.32 -11.19
N LEU A 54 -7.49 5.51 -12.33
CA LEU A 54 -6.17 6.18 -12.36
C LEU A 54 -6.26 7.64 -11.90
N THR A 55 -7.35 8.31 -12.22
CA THR A 55 -7.61 9.69 -11.79
C THR A 55 -7.85 9.75 -10.29
N GLU A 56 -8.70 8.87 -9.75
CA GLU A 56 -8.99 8.78 -8.31
C GLU A 56 -7.75 8.43 -7.49
N SER A 57 -6.90 7.54 -8.00
CA SER A 57 -5.68 7.10 -7.32
C SER A 57 -4.52 8.10 -7.42
N GLN A 58 -4.71 9.23 -8.12
CA GLN A 58 -3.74 10.32 -8.30
C GLN A 58 -2.39 9.87 -8.90
N VAL A 59 -2.37 8.76 -9.61
CA VAL A 59 -1.17 8.28 -10.32
C VAL A 59 -0.98 9.00 -11.65
N GLY A 60 -2.05 9.64 -12.15
CA GLY A 60 -2.07 10.33 -13.44
C GLY A 60 -1.59 11.78 -13.45
N THR A 61 -1.47 12.46 -12.30
CA THR A 61 -1.28 13.92 -12.22
C THR A 61 0.04 14.33 -11.58
N GLY A 62 0.63 15.42 -12.04
CA GLY A 62 1.80 16.11 -11.42
C GLY A 62 3.11 15.86 -12.14
N LEU A 63 4.20 16.47 -11.70
CA LEU A 63 5.64 16.45 -12.05
C LEU A 63 6.06 15.72 -13.35
N GLN A 64 7.23 16.04 -13.87
CA GLN A 64 7.77 15.39 -15.07
C GLN A 64 7.78 13.87 -14.92
N VAL A 65 6.91 13.21 -15.69
CA VAL A 65 6.79 11.76 -15.69
C VAL A 65 7.96 11.17 -16.47
N GLY A 66 8.84 10.44 -15.80
CA GLY A 66 9.93 9.72 -16.44
C GLY A 66 9.48 8.38 -17.02
N HIS A 67 8.53 7.71 -16.35
CA HIS A 67 7.97 6.43 -16.81
C HIS A 67 6.65 6.15 -16.12
N ARG A 68 5.71 5.54 -16.82
CA ARG A 68 4.39 5.16 -16.30
C ARG A 68 3.91 3.89 -16.99
N GLU A 69 3.36 2.99 -16.20
CA GLU A 69 2.67 1.81 -16.71
C GLU A 69 1.46 1.48 -15.82
N PHE A 70 0.44 0.90 -16.39
CA PHE A 70 -0.76 0.44 -15.71
C PHE A 70 -1.43 -0.68 -16.50
N GLY A 71 -2.27 -1.44 -15.85
CA GLY A 71 -3.01 -2.48 -16.53
C GLY A 71 -3.81 -3.37 -15.59
N LEU A 72 -4.40 -4.38 -16.19
CA LEU A 72 -5.08 -5.48 -15.52
C LEU A 72 -4.17 -6.73 -15.58
N LEU A 73 -3.94 -7.34 -14.44
CA LEU A 73 -3.30 -8.66 -14.28
C LEU A 73 -4.36 -9.71 -14.02
N ARG A 74 -4.17 -10.88 -14.58
CA ARG A 74 -4.89 -12.09 -14.19
C ARG A 74 -4.30 -12.67 -12.92
N ALA A 75 -5.00 -13.62 -12.31
CA ALA A 75 -4.44 -14.37 -11.20
C ALA A 75 -3.14 -15.08 -11.62
N GLU A 76 -2.13 -15.01 -10.76
CA GLU A 76 -0.79 -15.60 -10.95
C GLU A 76 -0.03 -15.04 -12.18
N GLU A 77 -0.45 -13.89 -12.70
CA GLU A 77 0.25 -13.21 -13.78
C GLU A 77 1.39 -12.35 -13.25
N ILE A 78 2.53 -12.44 -13.95
CA ILE A 78 3.69 -11.58 -13.75
C ILE A 78 3.83 -10.69 -14.97
N ARG A 79 3.89 -9.38 -14.75
CA ARG A 79 4.18 -8.40 -15.79
C ARG A 79 5.52 -7.75 -15.54
N THR A 80 6.32 -7.63 -16.59
CA THR A 80 7.62 -7.00 -16.55
C THR A 80 7.67 -5.83 -17.52
N GLY A 81 8.39 -4.79 -17.15
CA GLY A 81 8.63 -3.61 -17.96
C GLY A 81 10.02 -3.04 -17.70
N ALA A 82 10.43 -2.11 -18.52
CA ALA A 82 11.69 -1.39 -18.34
C ALA A 82 11.54 0.07 -18.78
N THR A 83 12.27 0.97 -18.12
CA THR A 83 12.35 2.37 -18.54
C THR A 83 13.28 2.53 -19.73
N ALA A 84 13.16 3.65 -20.44
CA ALA A 84 14.32 4.18 -21.15
C ALA A 84 15.44 4.52 -20.12
N PRO A 85 16.70 4.72 -20.57
CA PRO A 85 17.75 5.21 -19.67
C PRO A 85 17.32 6.48 -18.96
N LEU A 86 17.35 6.47 -17.65
CA LEU A 86 16.97 7.58 -16.78
C LEU A 86 18.23 8.31 -16.30
N PRO A 87 18.31 9.64 -16.41
CA PRO A 87 19.45 10.39 -15.88
C PRO A 87 19.65 10.21 -14.40
N ALA A 88 20.87 10.43 -13.91
CA ALA A 88 21.15 10.51 -12.48
C ALA A 88 20.22 11.54 -11.81
N GLY A 89 19.74 11.24 -10.61
CA GLY A 89 18.85 12.12 -9.87
C GLY A 89 17.97 11.39 -8.87
N THR A 90 17.09 12.16 -8.25
CA THR A 90 16.11 11.64 -7.29
C THR A 90 14.75 11.55 -7.97
N TYR A 91 14.09 10.43 -7.75
CA TYR A 91 12.78 10.12 -8.33
C TYR A 91 11.81 9.71 -7.24
N VAL A 92 10.54 10.02 -7.44
CA VAL A 92 9.43 9.46 -6.67
C VAL A 92 8.77 8.38 -7.50
N LEU A 93 8.70 7.18 -6.94
CA LEU A 93 7.96 6.05 -7.47
C LEU A 93 6.62 5.95 -6.72
N ALA A 94 5.54 6.26 -7.41
CA ALA A 94 4.18 6.08 -6.93
C ALA A 94 3.65 4.73 -7.40
N LEU A 95 3.15 3.93 -6.47
CA LEU A 95 2.59 2.60 -6.70
C LEU A 95 1.15 2.57 -6.20
N VAL A 96 0.25 2.00 -6.98
CA VAL A 96 -1.12 1.70 -6.56
C VAL A 96 -1.57 0.38 -7.13
N CYS A 97 -2.47 -0.29 -6.42
CA CYS A 97 -3.14 -1.49 -6.91
C CYS A 97 -4.58 -1.56 -6.41
N ARG A 98 -5.38 -2.33 -7.11
CA ARG A 98 -6.76 -2.66 -6.77
C ARG A 98 -6.96 -4.16 -6.93
N SER A 99 -7.14 -4.87 -5.82
CA SER A 99 -7.29 -6.32 -5.75
C SER A 99 -7.78 -6.72 -4.37
N GLN A 100 -8.36 -7.89 -4.25
CA GLN A 100 -8.70 -8.53 -2.98
C GLN A 100 -7.46 -9.07 -2.24
N ARG A 101 -6.36 -9.27 -2.96
CA ARG A 101 -5.09 -9.79 -2.44
C ARG A 101 -4.00 -8.73 -2.57
N ARG A 102 -2.83 -9.05 -2.01
CA ARG A 102 -1.64 -8.23 -2.18
C ARG A 102 -1.14 -8.33 -3.62
N VAL A 103 -0.47 -7.27 -4.05
CA VAL A 103 0.26 -7.20 -5.30
C VAL A 103 1.71 -6.89 -4.98
N ASP A 104 2.62 -7.65 -5.56
CA ASP A 104 4.04 -7.53 -5.33
C ASP A 104 4.66 -6.66 -6.43
N PHE A 105 5.39 -5.64 -6.00
CA PHE A 105 6.10 -4.71 -6.88
C PHE A 105 7.59 -4.84 -6.61
N LYS A 106 8.35 -5.11 -7.65
CA LYS A 106 9.80 -5.17 -7.60
C LYS A 106 10.39 -4.22 -8.63
N VAL A 107 11.33 -3.38 -8.20
CA VAL A 107 12.07 -2.47 -9.07
C VAL A 107 13.56 -2.71 -8.84
N ARG A 108 14.27 -2.96 -9.91
CA ARG A 108 15.71 -3.24 -9.88
C ARG A 108 16.44 -2.52 -11.01
N ASN A 109 17.70 -2.28 -10.81
CA ASN A 109 18.64 -2.01 -11.88
C ASN A 109 19.44 -3.31 -12.21
N GLU A 110 20.52 -3.20 -12.94
CA GLU A 110 21.36 -4.35 -13.30
C GLU A 110 22.10 -4.95 -12.06
N GLU A 111 22.36 -4.13 -11.03
CA GLU A 111 23.21 -4.51 -9.90
C GLU A 111 22.40 -4.99 -8.70
N PHE A 112 21.29 -4.32 -8.37
CA PHE A 112 20.52 -4.61 -7.15
C PHE A 112 19.03 -4.28 -7.27
N THR A 113 18.27 -4.82 -6.33
CA THR A 113 16.86 -4.50 -6.14
C THR A 113 16.75 -3.24 -5.28
N MET A 114 16.08 -2.21 -5.82
CA MET A 114 15.87 -0.92 -5.16
C MET A 114 14.56 -0.89 -4.38
N VAL A 115 13.53 -1.56 -4.89
CA VAL A 115 12.20 -1.66 -4.27
C VAL A 115 11.73 -3.11 -4.36
N ASP A 116 11.25 -3.65 -3.25
CA ASP A 116 10.62 -4.98 -3.16
C ASP A 116 9.50 -4.88 -2.13
N LEU A 117 8.27 -4.73 -2.61
CA LEU A 117 7.12 -4.41 -1.77
C LEU A 117 5.92 -5.28 -2.11
N SER A 118 5.35 -5.89 -1.09
CA SER A 118 4.06 -6.58 -1.16
C SER A 118 2.95 -5.65 -0.65
N LEU A 119 2.29 -4.94 -1.55
CA LEU A 119 1.31 -3.93 -1.20
C LEU A 119 -0.06 -4.52 -0.92
N ARG A 120 -0.68 -4.03 0.15
CA ARG A 120 -2.12 -4.18 0.33
C ARG A 120 -2.80 -3.11 -0.54
N CYS A 121 -3.65 -3.55 -1.46
CA CYS A 121 -4.32 -2.66 -2.40
C CYS A 121 -5.33 -1.72 -1.71
N GLY A 122 -5.68 -0.62 -2.37
CA GLY A 122 -6.64 0.37 -1.91
C GLY A 122 -6.04 1.71 -1.45
N SER A 123 -4.70 1.80 -1.35
CA SER A 123 -3.99 3.05 -1.05
C SER A 123 -2.78 3.22 -1.94
N ARG A 124 -2.40 4.47 -2.18
CA ARG A 124 -1.17 4.82 -2.88
C ARG A 124 0.03 4.66 -1.94
N HIS A 125 1.11 4.15 -2.47
CA HIS A 125 2.41 4.07 -1.81
C HIS A 125 3.45 4.83 -2.63
N ASP A 126 4.19 5.71 -1.97
CA ASP A 126 5.27 6.48 -2.59
C ASP A 126 6.62 6.04 -2.02
N SER A 127 7.57 5.78 -2.89
CA SER A 127 8.96 5.44 -2.55
C SER A 127 9.91 6.41 -3.24
N VAL A 128 10.99 6.80 -2.57
CA VAL A 128 12.04 7.61 -3.16
C VAL A 128 13.14 6.71 -3.70
N VAL A 129 13.50 6.91 -4.96
CA VAL A 129 14.56 6.17 -5.66
C VAL A 129 15.65 7.15 -6.07
N TYR A 130 16.88 6.86 -5.68
CA TYR A 130 18.05 7.67 -6.05
C TYR A 130 18.91 6.93 -7.05
N LEU A 131 19.21 7.58 -8.17
CA LEU A 131 20.09 7.08 -9.22
C LEU A 131 21.38 7.90 -9.22
N SER A 132 22.51 7.25 -8.94
CA SER A 132 23.82 7.90 -8.93
C SER A 132 24.36 8.14 -10.33
N THR A 133 23.93 7.33 -11.29
CA THR A 133 24.32 7.38 -12.71
C THR A 133 23.11 7.18 -13.61
N GLU A 134 23.26 7.41 -14.90
CA GLU A 134 22.24 7.03 -15.88
C GLU A 134 21.98 5.52 -15.81
N THR A 135 20.72 5.14 -15.69
CA THR A 135 20.34 3.75 -15.34
C THR A 135 19.00 3.37 -15.98
N VAL A 136 18.89 2.15 -16.45
CA VAL A 136 17.61 1.52 -16.82
C VAL A 136 17.03 0.83 -15.59
N LEU A 137 15.77 1.08 -15.30
CA LEU A 137 15.04 0.39 -14.24
C LEU A 137 14.14 -0.67 -14.85
N HIS A 138 14.19 -1.86 -14.24
CA HIS A 138 13.34 -3.00 -14.57
C HIS A 138 12.27 -3.13 -13.51
N PHE A 139 11.03 -3.20 -13.97
CA PHE A 139 9.85 -3.36 -13.14
C PHE A 139 9.31 -4.78 -13.28
N GLN A 140 8.86 -5.34 -12.17
CA GLN A 140 8.08 -6.56 -12.12
C GLN A 140 6.89 -6.35 -11.21
N VAL A 141 5.72 -6.69 -11.69
CA VAL A 141 4.47 -6.67 -10.91
C VAL A 141 3.86 -8.05 -10.96
N GLU A 142 3.55 -8.60 -9.79
CA GLU A 142 3.00 -9.94 -9.64
C GLU A 142 1.73 -9.89 -8.81
N ALA A 143 0.68 -10.60 -9.24
CA ALA A 143 -0.60 -10.64 -8.56
C ALA A 143 -1.05 -12.09 -8.32
N GLN A 144 -1.38 -12.43 -7.08
CA GLN A 144 -1.91 -13.75 -6.71
C GLN A 144 -3.39 -13.93 -7.12
N SER A 145 -4.11 -12.85 -7.32
CA SER A 145 -5.48 -12.81 -7.84
C SER A 145 -5.59 -11.69 -8.85
N ALA A 146 -6.69 -11.66 -9.62
CA ALA A 146 -6.91 -10.56 -10.55
C ALA A 146 -6.70 -9.19 -9.88
N ALA A 147 -5.97 -8.29 -10.53
CA ALA A 147 -5.59 -7.01 -9.98
C ALA A 147 -5.45 -5.94 -11.06
N ASN A 148 -5.87 -4.72 -10.76
CA ASN A 148 -5.33 -3.57 -11.47
C ASN A 148 -4.06 -3.12 -10.77
N PHE A 149 -3.11 -2.68 -11.54
CA PHE A 149 -1.91 -2.03 -11.04
C PHE A 149 -1.63 -0.76 -11.81
N ALA A 150 -0.98 0.17 -11.16
CA ALA A 150 -0.34 1.30 -11.83
C ALA A 150 0.89 1.74 -11.06
N TYR A 151 1.89 2.14 -11.79
CA TYR A 151 3.05 2.82 -11.22
C TYR A 151 3.48 3.99 -12.08
N ARG A 152 4.06 4.98 -11.42
CA ARG A 152 4.61 6.18 -12.05
C ARG A 152 5.90 6.56 -11.37
N LEU A 153 6.92 6.77 -12.19
CA LEU A 153 8.21 7.32 -11.79
C LEU A 153 8.29 8.77 -12.25
N SER A 154 8.51 9.68 -11.33
CA SER A 154 8.61 11.12 -11.59
C SER A 154 9.89 11.66 -11.01
N ARG A 155 10.59 12.53 -11.74
CA ARG A 155 11.80 13.20 -11.25
C ARG A 155 11.41 14.32 -10.30
N LEU A 156 12.14 14.45 -9.17
CA LEU A 156 12.07 15.58 -8.23
C LEU A 156 12.86 16.77 -8.73
#